data_dc61c9701d4bad10cba7cb9a63f97550
#
_entry.id   dc61c9701d4bad10cba7cb9a63f97550
#
_cell.length_a   1.000
_cell.length_b   1.000
_cell.length_c   1.000
_cell.angle_alpha   90.00
_cell.angle_beta   90.00
_cell.angle_gamma   90.00
#
_symmetry.space_group_name_H-M   'P 1'
#
loop_
_entity.id
_entity.type
_entity.pdbx_description
1 polymer ?
#
loop_
_entity_poly.entity_id
_entity_poly.type
_entity_poly.pdbx_seq_one_letter_code
_entity_poly.pdbx_strand_id
1 'polypeptide(L)'
;MQYVYRMADMGDLEMLVSSRVMVLRAANKLPDDADMNEIEAQSREYYKKALADGSHTAYLVFDGDRLIGTGGMSYYSVMPTCDVPTGKKAYVMNMYTDPEYRRQGIAYKTLELLVEDAKARGVEHITLEATDMGRPLYEKYGFVQMQSEMQLDRGKQCSAKNHCCCR
;
A
#
# COMPACT_ATOMS: atom_id res chain seq x y z
N MET A 1 0.69 10.77 -23.39
CA MET A 1 -0.57 10.61 -22.63
C MET A 1 -0.33 11.13 -21.22
N GLN A 2 -1.23 11.92 -20.69
CA GLN A 2 -1.08 12.46 -19.33
C GLN A 2 -2.08 11.73 -18.43
N TYR A 3 -1.56 10.82 -17.59
CA TYR A 3 -2.37 10.13 -16.58
C TYR A 3 -2.74 11.08 -15.45
N VAL A 4 -3.92 10.89 -14.88
CA VAL A 4 -4.40 11.67 -13.74
C VAL A 4 -4.08 10.95 -12.44
N TYR A 5 -3.30 11.59 -11.58
CA TYR A 5 -3.00 11.13 -10.22
C TYR A 5 -3.86 11.94 -9.26
N ARG A 6 -4.75 11.30 -8.58
CA ARG A 6 -5.69 11.95 -7.68
C ARG A 6 -5.62 11.35 -6.28
N MET A 7 -5.49 12.21 -5.28
CA MET A 7 -5.63 11.78 -3.89
C MET A 7 -7.09 11.36 -3.66
N ALA A 8 -7.26 10.19 -3.06
CA ALA A 8 -8.56 9.64 -2.76
C ALA A 8 -9.18 10.33 -1.53
N ASP A 9 -10.49 10.43 -1.53
CA ASP A 9 -11.27 10.92 -0.41
C ASP A 9 -12.35 9.90 0.01
N MET A 10 -13.23 10.29 0.93
CA MET A 10 -14.29 9.41 1.43
C MET A 10 -15.28 8.98 0.32
N GLY A 11 -15.44 9.77 -0.73
CA GLY A 11 -16.27 9.43 -1.89
C GLY A 11 -15.71 8.25 -2.70
N ASP A 12 -14.41 7.95 -2.55
CA ASP A 12 -13.74 6.86 -3.23
C ASP A 12 -13.72 5.55 -2.43
N LEU A 13 -14.40 5.48 -1.30
CA LEU A 13 -14.34 4.35 -0.37
C LEU A 13 -14.49 3.00 -1.06
N GLU A 14 -15.54 2.82 -1.86
CA GLU A 14 -15.80 1.52 -2.51
C GLU A 14 -14.76 1.21 -3.60
N MET A 15 -14.24 2.22 -4.28
CA MET A 15 -13.15 2.05 -5.24
C MET A 15 -11.86 1.62 -4.55
N LEU A 16 -11.54 2.20 -3.39
CA LEU A 16 -10.38 1.81 -2.58
C LEU A 16 -10.51 0.37 -2.08
N VAL A 17 -11.68 -0.01 -1.58
CA VAL A 17 -11.96 -1.38 -1.12
C VAL A 17 -11.81 -2.38 -2.26
N SER A 18 -12.42 -2.10 -3.41
CA SER A 18 -12.31 -2.95 -4.61
C SER A 18 -10.87 -3.05 -5.10
N SER A 19 -10.13 -1.94 -5.11
CA SER A 19 -8.71 -1.94 -5.49
C SER A 19 -7.88 -2.78 -4.54
N ARG A 20 -8.17 -2.76 -3.23
CA ARG A 20 -7.47 -3.58 -2.24
C ARG A 20 -7.66 -5.06 -2.50
N VAL A 21 -8.88 -5.51 -2.76
CA VAL A 21 -9.17 -6.90 -3.13
C VAL A 21 -8.41 -7.30 -4.40
N MET A 22 -8.45 -6.46 -5.43
CA MET A 22 -7.74 -6.69 -6.69
C MET A 22 -6.23 -6.82 -6.48
N VAL A 23 -5.63 -5.90 -5.74
CA VAL A 23 -4.18 -5.89 -5.45
C VAL A 23 -3.77 -7.14 -4.69
N LEU A 24 -4.53 -7.55 -3.68
CA LEU A 24 -4.24 -8.75 -2.90
C LEU A 24 -4.37 -10.04 -3.72
N ARG A 25 -5.37 -10.14 -4.60
CA ARG A 25 -5.48 -11.26 -5.54
C ARG A 25 -4.25 -11.34 -6.43
N ALA A 26 -3.86 -10.22 -7.03
CA ALA A 26 -2.70 -10.16 -7.92
C ALA A 26 -1.38 -10.48 -7.19
N ALA A 27 -1.16 -9.89 -6.01
CA ALA A 27 0.07 -10.07 -5.25
C ALA A 27 0.24 -11.51 -4.72
N ASN A 28 -0.86 -12.15 -4.36
CA ASN A 28 -0.85 -13.52 -3.80
C ASN A 28 -1.20 -14.59 -4.83
N LYS A 29 -1.37 -14.22 -6.10
CA LYS A 29 -1.73 -15.12 -7.20
C LYS A 29 -2.97 -15.97 -6.87
N LEU A 30 -3.96 -15.35 -6.25
CA LEU A 30 -5.21 -16.00 -5.88
C LEU A 30 -6.12 -16.15 -7.10
N PRO A 31 -6.92 -17.23 -7.17
CA PRO A 31 -7.93 -17.37 -8.20
C PRO A 31 -9.05 -16.33 -8.02
N ASP A 32 -9.77 -16.04 -9.10
CA ASP A 32 -10.83 -15.02 -9.12
C ASP A 32 -12.00 -15.35 -8.18
N ASP A 33 -12.23 -16.63 -7.90
CA ASP A 33 -13.27 -17.14 -7.01
C ASP A 33 -12.83 -17.29 -5.54
N ALA A 34 -11.57 -16.91 -5.21
CA ALA A 34 -11.13 -16.92 -3.82
C ALA A 34 -12.03 -16.02 -2.95
N ASP A 35 -12.44 -16.52 -1.80
CA ASP A 35 -13.26 -15.76 -0.85
C ASP A 35 -12.44 -14.63 -0.24
N MET A 36 -12.89 -13.40 -0.50
CA MET A 36 -12.28 -12.17 0.00
C MET A 36 -13.24 -11.36 0.88
N ASN A 37 -14.38 -11.93 1.27
CA ASN A 37 -15.45 -11.19 1.96
C ASN A 37 -14.97 -10.57 3.28
N GLU A 38 -14.19 -11.30 4.06
CA GLU A 38 -13.67 -10.77 5.33
C GLU A 38 -12.67 -9.62 5.07
N ILE A 39 -11.77 -9.79 4.11
CA ILE A 39 -10.79 -8.75 3.76
C ILE A 39 -11.50 -7.52 3.23
N GLU A 40 -12.53 -7.69 2.41
CA GLU A 40 -13.34 -6.59 1.89
C GLU A 40 -14.02 -5.82 3.03
N ALA A 41 -14.68 -6.53 3.96
CA ALA A 41 -15.35 -5.93 5.10
C ALA A 41 -14.36 -5.17 6.00
N GLN A 42 -13.23 -5.79 6.37
CA GLN A 42 -12.19 -5.18 7.19
C GLN A 42 -11.52 -3.99 6.50
N SER A 43 -11.31 -4.07 5.19
CA SER A 43 -10.76 -2.96 4.41
C SER A 43 -11.71 -1.77 4.39
N ARG A 44 -13.01 -2.01 4.26
CA ARG A 44 -14.03 -0.94 4.31
C ARG A 44 -14.03 -0.23 5.64
N GLU A 45 -14.02 -0.96 6.75
CA GLU A 45 -13.95 -0.36 8.09
C GLU A 45 -12.63 0.39 8.32
N TYR A 46 -11.51 -0.17 7.85
CA TYR A 46 -10.22 0.50 7.90
C TYR A 46 -10.24 1.84 7.15
N TYR A 47 -10.66 1.85 5.89
CA TYR A 47 -10.68 3.08 5.09
C TYR A 47 -11.66 4.12 5.63
N LYS A 48 -12.85 3.73 6.11
CA LYS A 48 -13.78 4.67 6.75
C LYS A 48 -13.12 5.44 7.87
N LYS A 49 -12.43 4.73 8.76
CA LYS A 49 -11.74 5.35 9.89
C LYS A 49 -10.54 6.16 9.43
N ALA A 50 -9.67 5.54 8.65
CA ALA A 50 -8.37 6.10 8.32
C ALA A 50 -8.43 7.31 7.36
N LEU A 51 -9.43 7.37 6.49
CA LEU A 51 -9.70 8.57 5.67
C LEU A 51 -10.33 9.69 6.52
N ALA A 52 -11.18 9.35 7.49
CA ALA A 52 -11.80 10.33 8.35
C ALA A 52 -10.81 10.99 9.32
N ASP A 53 -9.88 10.22 9.89
CA ASP A 53 -8.90 10.72 10.86
C ASP A 53 -7.56 11.13 10.23
N GLY A 54 -7.42 10.95 8.91
CA GLY A 54 -6.22 11.31 8.16
C GLY A 54 -5.03 10.38 8.37
N SER A 55 -5.23 9.20 8.97
CA SER A 55 -4.17 8.21 9.20
C SER A 55 -3.83 7.37 7.97
N HIS A 56 -4.47 7.64 6.83
CA HIS A 56 -4.16 7.01 5.54
C HIS A 56 -4.25 8.03 4.41
N THR A 57 -3.28 7.99 3.50
CA THR A 57 -3.32 8.67 2.21
C THR A 57 -3.32 7.62 1.12
N ALA A 58 -4.19 7.75 0.14
CA ALA A 58 -4.18 6.92 -1.06
C ALA A 58 -4.18 7.78 -2.31
N TYR A 59 -3.49 7.30 -3.35
CA TYR A 59 -3.57 7.86 -4.69
C TYR A 59 -4.21 6.85 -5.64
N LEU A 60 -5.10 7.34 -6.46
CA LEU A 60 -5.73 6.63 -7.57
C LEU A 60 -5.20 7.22 -8.87
N VAL A 61 -4.83 6.36 -9.81
CA VAL A 61 -4.26 6.78 -11.09
C VAL A 61 -5.20 6.35 -12.21
N PHE A 62 -5.55 7.29 -13.08
CA PHE A 62 -6.53 7.10 -14.13
C PHE A 62 -5.95 7.38 -15.52
N ASP A 63 -6.43 6.61 -16.50
CA ASP A 63 -6.38 6.92 -17.93
C ASP A 63 -7.83 7.10 -18.42
N GLY A 64 -8.23 8.36 -18.63
CA GLY A 64 -9.65 8.69 -18.75
C GLY A 64 -10.44 8.26 -17.51
N ASP A 65 -11.44 7.41 -17.68
CA ASP A 65 -12.27 6.87 -16.60
C ASP A 65 -11.76 5.52 -16.04
N ARG A 66 -10.71 4.95 -16.66
CA ARG A 66 -10.16 3.66 -16.25
C ARG A 66 -9.17 3.84 -15.11
N LEU A 67 -9.40 3.16 -13.99
CA LEU A 67 -8.42 3.03 -12.90
C LEU A 67 -7.28 2.11 -13.36
N ILE A 68 -6.07 2.65 -13.45
CA ILE A 68 -4.88 1.94 -13.96
C ILE A 68 -3.78 1.74 -12.91
N GLY A 69 -3.91 2.38 -11.76
CA GLY A 69 -2.94 2.25 -10.69
C GLY A 69 -3.45 2.79 -9.36
N THR A 70 -2.84 2.32 -8.29
CA THR A 70 -3.11 2.79 -6.94
C THR A 70 -1.88 2.66 -6.06
N GLY A 71 -1.85 3.41 -4.97
CA GLY A 71 -0.88 3.29 -3.91
C GLY A 71 -1.41 3.92 -2.64
N GLY A 72 -0.97 3.43 -1.48
CA GLY A 72 -1.40 3.91 -0.19
C GLY A 72 -0.28 4.04 0.81
N MET A 73 -0.48 4.88 1.80
CA MET A 73 0.42 5.14 2.91
C MET A 73 -0.39 5.18 4.20
N SER A 74 -0.07 4.26 5.11
CA SER A 74 -0.63 4.26 6.47
C SER A 74 0.29 5.00 7.41
N TYR A 75 -0.26 5.90 8.22
CA TYR A 75 0.45 6.66 9.25
C TYR A 75 0.14 6.09 10.63
N TYR A 76 1.15 5.89 11.42
CA TYR A 76 1.00 5.36 12.78
C TYR A 76 2.10 5.92 13.71
N SER A 77 1.91 5.73 14.99
CA SER A 77 2.86 6.17 16.00
C SER A 77 3.37 5.01 16.84
N VAL A 78 4.64 5.07 17.18
CA VAL A 78 5.28 4.17 18.13
C VAL A 78 5.91 5.02 19.22
N MET A 79 6.39 4.38 20.28
CA MET A 79 7.17 5.05 21.30
C MET A 79 8.42 5.71 20.66
N PRO A 80 8.73 6.97 20.98
CA PRO A 80 9.91 7.66 20.45
C PRO A 80 11.21 6.85 20.65
N THR A 81 12.06 6.91 19.65
CA THR A 81 13.40 6.30 19.65
C THR A 81 14.45 7.34 19.26
N CYS A 82 15.73 7.02 19.42
CA CYS A 82 16.79 7.92 18.97
C CYS A 82 16.72 8.19 17.47
N ASP A 83 16.36 7.19 16.67
CA ASP A 83 16.26 7.32 15.20
C ASP A 83 14.94 7.97 14.75
N VAL A 84 13.89 7.83 15.57
CA VAL A 84 12.57 8.42 15.31
C VAL A 84 12.06 9.14 16.54
N PRO A 85 12.61 10.33 16.86
CA PRO A 85 12.28 11.06 18.09
C PRO A 85 10.81 11.48 18.20
N THR A 86 10.12 11.61 17.08
CA THR A 86 8.69 11.92 17.05
C THR A 86 7.81 10.71 17.27
N GLY A 87 8.34 9.49 17.12
CA GLY A 87 7.57 8.25 17.07
C GLY A 87 6.68 8.09 15.83
N LYS A 88 6.65 9.08 14.94
CA LYS A 88 5.79 9.04 13.74
C LYS A 88 6.42 8.19 12.65
N LYS A 89 5.66 7.22 12.17
CA LYS A 89 6.06 6.29 11.11
C LYS A 89 5.01 6.21 10.02
N ALA A 90 5.43 5.80 8.84
CA ALA A 90 4.54 5.51 7.72
C ALA A 90 4.89 4.16 7.08
N TYR A 91 3.86 3.54 6.51
CA TYR A 91 3.97 2.24 5.86
C TYR A 91 3.31 2.30 4.48
N VAL A 92 4.11 2.05 3.43
CA VAL A 92 3.62 2.01 2.04
C VAL A 92 2.93 0.68 1.79
N MET A 93 1.74 0.73 1.22
CA MET A 93 1.00 -0.47 0.86
C MET A 93 0.08 -0.23 -0.34
N ASN A 94 -0.54 -1.29 -0.81
CA ASN A 94 -1.49 -1.24 -1.93
C ASN A 94 -0.93 -0.66 -3.23
N MET A 95 0.39 -0.81 -3.46
CA MET A 95 1.03 -0.36 -4.70
C MET A 95 0.67 -1.30 -5.85
N TYR A 96 0.04 -0.75 -6.86
CA TYR A 96 -0.39 -1.51 -8.04
C TYR A 96 -0.34 -0.65 -9.30
N THR A 97 0.01 -1.29 -10.39
CA THR A 97 -0.17 -0.75 -11.75
C THR A 97 -0.71 -1.87 -12.63
N ASP A 98 -1.77 -1.57 -13.36
CA ASP A 98 -2.37 -2.46 -14.34
C ASP A 98 -1.29 -3.02 -15.27
N PRO A 99 -1.24 -4.33 -15.52
CA PRO A 99 -0.23 -4.96 -16.36
C PRO A 99 -0.02 -4.29 -17.72
N GLU A 100 -1.07 -3.80 -18.36
CA GLU A 100 -1.02 -3.10 -19.65
C GLU A 100 -0.33 -1.74 -19.57
N TYR A 101 -0.24 -1.15 -18.37
CA TYR A 101 0.33 0.18 -18.11
C TYR A 101 1.68 0.15 -17.39
N ARG A 102 2.24 -1.04 -17.19
CA ARG A 102 3.54 -1.19 -16.52
C ARG A 102 4.68 -0.60 -17.35
N ARG A 103 5.81 -0.33 -16.68
CA ARG A 103 7.03 0.23 -17.28
C ARG A 103 6.90 1.64 -17.85
N GLN A 104 5.85 2.37 -17.47
CA GLN A 104 5.59 3.75 -17.88
C GLN A 104 5.81 4.76 -16.74
N GLY A 105 6.44 4.34 -15.64
CA GLY A 105 6.76 5.23 -14.51
C GLY A 105 5.61 5.48 -13.54
N ILE A 106 4.42 4.90 -13.75
CA ILE A 106 3.22 5.16 -12.94
C ILE A 106 3.47 4.83 -11.45
N ALA A 107 3.97 3.64 -11.14
CA ALA A 107 4.25 3.24 -9.75
C ALA A 107 5.30 4.14 -9.10
N TYR A 108 6.32 4.57 -9.84
CA TYR A 108 7.35 5.48 -9.34
C TYR A 108 6.75 6.84 -8.97
N LYS A 109 5.93 7.41 -9.85
CA LYS A 109 5.26 8.69 -9.58
C LYS A 109 4.26 8.60 -8.43
N THR A 110 3.52 7.50 -8.33
CA THR A 110 2.61 7.25 -7.20
C THR A 110 3.39 7.19 -5.87
N LEU A 111 4.51 6.47 -5.85
CA LEU A 111 5.37 6.38 -4.67
C LEU A 111 5.95 7.75 -4.29
N GLU A 112 6.40 8.53 -5.29
CA GLU A 112 6.90 9.89 -5.08
C GLU A 112 5.86 10.77 -4.38
N LEU A 113 4.62 10.79 -4.87
CA LEU A 113 3.51 11.55 -4.27
C LEU A 113 3.22 11.13 -2.83
N LEU A 114 3.24 9.83 -2.55
CA LEU A 114 3.06 9.30 -1.19
C LEU A 114 4.19 9.73 -0.25
N VAL A 115 5.43 9.67 -0.71
CA VAL A 115 6.59 10.09 0.09
C VAL A 115 6.61 11.60 0.32
N GLU A 116 6.21 12.39 -0.68
CA GLU A 116 6.04 13.84 -0.53
C GLU A 116 4.98 14.20 0.52
N ASP A 117 3.83 13.50 0.52
CA ASP A 117 2.79 13.67 1.55
C ASP A 117 3.33 13.31 2.94
N ALA A 118 4.04 12.20 3.08
CA ALA A 118 4.65 11.81 4.36
C ALA A 118 5.63 12.86 4.88
N LYS A 119 6.51 13.37 4.01
CA LYS A 119 7.46 14.44 4.36
C LYS A 119 6.75 15.73 4.77
N ALA A 120 5.70 16.11 4.06
CA ALA A 120 4.88 17.29 4.40
C ALA A 120 4.24 17.16 5.79
N ARG A 121 3.97 15.93 6.25
CA ARG A 121 3.47 15.63 7.60
C ARG A 121 4.58 15.50 8.64
N GLY A 122 5.84 15.67 8.27
CA GLY A 122 7.00 15.48 9.16
C GLY A 122 7.27 14.02 9.50
N VAL A 123 6.90 13.10 8.62
CA VAL A 123 7.15 11.67 8.75
C VAL A 123 8.26 11.26 7.79
N GLU A 124 9.42 10.92 8.35
CA GLU A 124 10.60 10.55 7.57
C GLU A 124 10.90 9.04 7.62
N HIS A 125 10.42 8.36 8.66
CA HIS A 125 10.59 6.92 8.78
C HIS A 125 9.48 6.18 8.02
N ILE A 126 9.79 5.79 6.78
CA ILE A 126 8.86 5.16 5.85
C ILE A 126 9.36 3.75 5.55
N THR A 127 8.52 2.75 5.74
CA THR A 127 8.83 1.34 5.48
C THR A 127 7.80 0.71 4.56
N LEU A 128 8.14 -0.45 4.03
CA LEU A 128 7.26 -1.27 3.19
C LEU A 128 7.74 -2.73 3.18
N GLU A 129 6.87 -3.63 2.76
CA GLU A 129 7.24 -4.97 2.35
C GLU A 129 7.30 -5.04 0.81
N ALA A 130 8.44 -5.48 0.28
CA ALA A 130 8.64 -5.57 -1.16
C ALA A 130 8.41 -7.00 -1.65
N THR A 131 7.52 -7.15 -2.65
CA THR A 131 7.50 -8.37 -3.47
C THR A 131 8.72 -8.38 -4.39
N ASP A 132 9.11 -9.55 -4.90
CA ASP A 132 10.22 -9.67 -5.84
C ASP A 132 10.03 -8.77 -7.08
N MET A 133 8.79 -8.65 -7.56
CA MET A 133 8.45 -7.79 -8.69
C MET A 133 8.52 -6.29 -8.34
N GLY A 134 8.17 -5.91 -7.13
CA GLY A 134 8.17 -4.50 -6.67
C GLY A 134 9.55 -4.02 -6.20
N ARG A 135 10.41 -4.91 -5.74
CA ARG A 135 11.73 -4.57 -5.17
C ARG A 135 12.56 -3.61 -6.02
N PRO A 136 12.72 -3.83 -7.34
CA PRO A 136 13.53 -2.91 -8.17
C PRO A 136 13.01 -1.47 -8.19
N LEU A 137 11.69 -1.27 -8.06
CA LEU A 137 11.09 0.07 -7.96
C LEU A 137 11.56 0.76 -6.68
N TYR A 138 11.47 0.06 -5.56
CA TYR A 138 11.77 0.63 -4.25
C TYR A 138 13.27 0.90 -4.09
N GLU A 139 14.12 -0.02 -4.53
CA GLU A 139 15.58 0.17 -4.55
C GLU A 139 15.99 1.37 -5.42
N LYS A 140 15.38 1.50 -6.61
CA LYS A 140 15.59 2.65 -7.49
C LYS A 140 15.18 3.97 -6.83
N TYR A 141 14.13 3.95 -6.01
CA TYR A 141 13.68 5.15 -5.28
C TYR A 141 14.62 5.51 -4.11
N GLY A 142 15.32 4.54 -3.55
CA GLY A 142 16.27 4.73 -2.44
C GLY A 142 15.92 3.94 -1.18
N PHE A 143 14.95 3.03 -1.22
CA PHE A 143 14.69 2.12 -0.11
C PHE A 143 15.81 1.08 -0.01
N VAL A 144 16.18 0.76 1.23
CA VAL A 144 17.19 -0.26 1.54
C VAL A 144 16.59 -1.36 2.40
N GLN A 145 17.10 -2.57 2.28
CA GLN A 145 16.61 -3.69 3.06
C GLN A 145 16.95 -3.51 4.54
N MET A 146 15.96 -3.67 5.40
CA MET A 146 16.15 -3.68 6.85
C MET A 146 16.69 -5.04 7.30
N GLN A 147 17.64 -5.02 8.23
CA GLN A 147 18.28 -6.23 8.77
C GLN A 147 17.85 -6.57 10.20
N SER A 148 17.21 -5.62 10.88
CA SER A 148 16.92 -5.70 12.33
C SER A 148 15.48 -6.05 12.67
N GLU A 149 14.58 -6.09 11.70
CA GLU A 149 13.19 -6.48 11.97
C GLU A 149 13.04 -7.99 12.10
N MET A 150 12.26 -8.40 13.09
CA MET A 150 11.93 -9.80 13.35
C MET A 150 10.41 -9.94 13.44
N GLN A 151 9.89 -11.05 12.92
CA GLN A 151 8.50 -11.42 13.00
C GLN A 151 8.33 -12.61 13.94
N LEU A 152 7.31 -12.57 14.80
CA LEU A 152 6.95 -13.75 15.60
C LEU A 152 6.45 -14.86 14.68
N ASP A 153 7.08 -16.04 14.78
CA ASP A 153 6.63 -17.23 14.05
C ASP A 153 5.23 -17.63 14.53
N ARG A 154 4.29 -17.66 13.62
CA ARG A 154 2.88 -18.08 13.89
C ARG A 154 2.70 -19.60 13.87
N GLY A 155 3.80 -20.37 13.80
CA GLY A 155 3.78 -21.83 13.64
C GLY A 155 3.42 -22.24 12.20
N LYS A 156 3.75 -23.49 11.87
CA LYS A 156 3.49 -24.08 10.54
C LYS A 156 2.00 -24.27 10.19
N GLN A 157 1.09 -23.66 10.95
CA GLN A 157 -0.35 -23.71 10.67
C GLN A 157 -0.78 -22.80 9.50
N CYS A 158 0.13 -22.03 8.91
CA CYS A 158 -0.08 -21.43 7.60
C CYS A 158 0.18 -22.47 6.50
N SER A 159 -0.45 -23.65 6.62
CA SER A 159 -0.53 -24.58 5.51
C SER A 159 -1.43 -23.98 4.43
N ALA A 160 -0.92 -23.89 3.24
CA ALA A 160 -1.54 -23.78 1.89
C ALA A 160 -2.89 -23.04 1.68
N LYS A 161 -3.64 -22.71 2.74
CA LYS A 161 -4.95 -22.04 2.64
C LYS A 161 -4.93 -20.55 3.02
N ASN A 162 -3.89 -20.03 3.64
CA ASN A 162 -3.84 -18.67 4.15
C ASN A 162 -2.61 -17.87 3.72
N HIS A 163 -2.22 -17.95 2.45
CA HIS A 163 -1.18 -17.07 1.88
C HIS A 163 -1.60 -15.60 1.79
N CYS A 164 -2.83 -15.28 2.17
CA CYS A 164 -3.39 -13.93 2.05
C CYS A 164 -2.99 -12.98 3.19
N CYS A 165 -2.43 -13.49 4.29
CA CYS A 165 -2.20 -12.67 5.49
C CYS A 165 -0.75 -12.22 5.73
N CYS A 166 0.19 -12.60 4.87
CA CYS A 166 1.62 -12.38 5.15
C CYS A 166 2.37 -11.54 4.11
N ARG A 167 1.66 -10.86 3.20
CA ARG A 167 2.34 -9.94 2.26
C ARG A 167 1.48 -8.76 1.87
#